data_e16ed2d822f005979590ebfed7e9eecd
#
_entry.id   e16ed2d822f005979590ebfed7e9eecd
#
_cell.length_a   1.000
_cell.length_b   1.000
_cell.length_c   1.000
_cell.angle_alpha   90.00
_cell.angle_beta   90.00
_cell.angle_gamma   90.00
#
_symmetry.space_group_name_H-M   'P 1'
#
loop_
_entity.id
_entity.type
_entity.pdbx_description
1 polymer ?
#
loop_
_entity_poly.entity_id
_entity_poly.type
_entity_poly.pdbx_seq_one_letter_code
_entity_poly.pdbx_strand_id
1 'polypeptide(L)'
;MKSRRKMAHRCRWRAAVLAKILLLATLASSQFSRAESPHDMLVFLSVEGADMFSASDPALEGSDVHSIADFLYTYNSDRFRFLAEYIWSDSEAEMERLQAAWVIDDETTLWFGRFHTISNYWTTEYHHGQYMQTSISRPALEEWEDESGPMPSHVTGAWFEHEFALENQSAFDLGLSAGLAPKFEGEQLMPFDVLDPASGHDMAVSGRLVYRPDILSLNQIGLTVSHNDIAVVSESSPVLTDLNAIRQVTLGLFTNWQWEKWRLSSNWVYFDIDMQYVSGTVNDEFFLGYVQAEYEVSEDWTFFGRTEFGDSEDDSIYLSLLPAVVAHRQMLGVRWDFADRHGLTVEVADTSQQRDSVGHDSFKEARLQWSTVFR
;
A
#
# COMPACT_ATOMS: atom_id res chain seq x y z
N MET A 1 3.70 33.20 24.74
CA MET A 1 3.33 32.22 25.78
C MET A 1 2.39 31.10 25.32
N LYS A 2 1.63 31.25 24.23
CA LYS A 2 0.71 30.18 23.69
C LYS A 2 1.43 29.02 23.00
N SER A 3 2.59 29.24 22.37
CA SER A 3 3.37 28.23 21.65
C SER A 3 3.96 27.14 22.56
N ARG A 4 4.50 27.50 23.73
CA ARG A 4 5.09 26.51 24.65
C ARG A 4 4.08 25.53 25.27
N ARG A 5 2.80 25.91 25.39
CA ARG A 5 1.76 25.02 25.93
C ARG A 5 1.31 23.96 24.91
N LYS A 6 1.30 24.26 23.58
CA LYS A 6 0.98 23.28 22.52
C LYS A 6 2.05 22.21 22.40
N MET A 7 3.33 22.61 22.49
CA MET A 7 4.46 21.67 22.43
C MET A 7 4.51 20.71 23.63
N ALA A 8 4.18 21.18 24.84
CA ALA A 8 4.13 20.34 26.04
C ALA A 8 2.95 19.34 26.03
N HIS A 9 1.84 19.68 25.37
CA HIS A 9 0.69 18.78 25.22
C HIS A 9 0.99 17.65 24.19
N ARG A 10 1.62 17.97 23.06
CA ARG A 10 2.07 16.98 22.06
C ARG A 10 3.09 16.01 22.66
N CYS A 11 4.06 16.50 23.43
CA CYS A 11 5.08 15.65 24.05
C CYS A 11 4.49 14.68 25.11
N ARG A 12 3.47 15.09 25.85
CA ARG A 12 2.80 14.24 26.84
C ARG A 12 1.91 13.17 26.20
N TRP A 13 1.29 13.50 25.08
CA TRP A 13 0.44 12.54 24.34
C TRP A 13 1.30 11.45 23.67
N ARG A 14 2.42 11.86 23.04
CA ARG A 14 3.41 10.95 22.43
C ARG A 14 4.03 9.96 23.45
N ALA A 15 4.34 10.43 24.64
CA ALA A 15 4.82 9.57 25.73
C ALA A 15 3.75 8.58 26.23
N ALA A 16 2.47 8.95 26.19
CA ALA A 16 1.37 8.07 26.58
C ALA A 16 1.07 6.99 25.53
N VAL A 17 1.23 7.30 24.24
CA VAL A 17 1.10 6.34 23.12
C VAL A 17 2.26 5.34 23.18
N LEU A 18 3.50 5.79 23.28
CA LEU A 18 4.68 4.93 23.46
C LEU A 18 4.56 3.99 24.67
N ALA A 19 4.04 4.50 25.79
CA ALA A 19 3.81 3.69 27.01
C ALA A 19 2.72 2.64 26.80
N LYS A 20 1.68 2.92 26.00
CA LYS A 20 0.62 1.95 25.64
C LYS A 20 1.12 0.88 24.69
N ILE A 21 1.93 1.24 23.68
CA ILE A 21 2.57 0.31 22.75
C ILE A 21 3.52 -0.64 23.51
N LEU A 22 4.36 -0.10 24.40
CA LEU A 22 5.23 -0.91 25.27
C LEU A 22 4.43 -1.84 26.19
N LEU A 23 3.28 -1.42 26.69
CA LEU A 23 2.41 -2.26 27.53
C LEU A 23 1.76 -3.40 26.71
N LEU A 24 1.33 -3.12 25.46
CA LEU A 24 0.81 -4.13 24.54
C LEU A 24 1.89 -5.13 24.12
N ALA A 25 3.12 -4.67 23.86
CA ALA A 25 4.26 -5.51 23.53
C ALA A 25 4.62 -6.46 24.70
N THR A 26 4.53 -6.01 25.95
CA THR A 26 4.77 -6.86 27.14
C THR A 26 3.66 -7.88 27.39
N LEU A 27 2.42 -7.61 26.96
CA LEU A 27 1.30 -8.55 27.03
C LEU A 27 1.36 -9.63 25.94
N ALA A 28 1.90 -9.29 24.75
CA ALA A 28 2.06 -10.23 23.62
C ALA A 28 3.22 -11.22 23.83
N SER A 29 4.14 -10.98 24.75
CA SER A 29 5.29 -11.85 25.02
C SER A 29 4.96 -13.11 25.86
N SER A 30 3.70 -13.34 26.23
CA SER A 30 3.29 -14.61 26.85
C SER A 30 3.33 -15.72 25.80
N GLN A 31 4.30 -16.63 25.93
CA GLN A 31 4.44 -17.81 25.08
C GLN A 31 3.20 -18.71 25.22
N PHE A 32 2.29 -18.64 24.29
CA PHE A 32 1.24 -19.64 24.15
C PHE A 32 1.86 -20.92 23.60
N SER A 33 1.79 -21.99 24.39
CA SER A 33 2.14 -23.35 23.95
C SER A 33 1.25 -23.74 22.77
N ARG A 34 1.84 -23.97 21.59
CA ARG A 34 1.14 -24.29 20.35
C ARG A 34 0.73 -25.76 20.29
N ALA A 35 -0.58 -26.01 20.36
CA ALA A 35 -1.19 -27.02 19.51
C ALA A 35 -1.38 -26.39 18.13
N GLU A 36 -1.39 -27.14 17.02
CA GLU A 36 -1.76 -26.65 15.69
C GLU A 36 -3.19 -26.07 15.76
N SER A 37 -3.27 -24.80 15.99
CA SER A 37 -4.54 -24.06 16.05
C SER A 37 -4.86 -23.59 14.64
N PRO A 38 -6.10 -23.72 14.16
CA PRO A 38 -6.53 -23.12 12.90
C PRO A 38 -6.51 -21.58 12.95
N HIS A 39 -6.31 -21.01 14.14
CA HIS A 39 -6.26 -19.58 14.39
C HIS A 39 -4.83 -19.09 14.52
N ASP A 40 -4.52 -17.98 13.89
CA ASP A 40 -3.26 -17.28 14.08
C ASP A 40 -3.53 -15.77 14.23
N MET A 41 -2.68 -15.10 15.01
CA MET A 41 -2.75 -13.66 15.21
C MET A 41 -1.35 -13.08 15.13
N LEU A 42 -1.16 -12.11 14.25
CA LEU A 42 0.06 -11.34 14.14
C LEU A 42 -0.22 -9.89 14.56
N VAL A 43 0.73 -9.29 15.22
CA VAL A 43 0.70 -7.86 15.54
C VAL A 43 2.00 -7.26 15.02
N PHE A 44 1.88 -6.40 14.01
CA PHE A 44 2.99 -5.62 13.50
C PHE A 44 3.01 -4.26 14.19
N LEU A 45 4.18 -3.85 14.65
CA LEU A 45 4.38 -2.52 15.23
C LEU A 45 5.52 -1.83 14.52
N SER A 46 5.34 -0.54 14.24
CA SER A 46 6.42 0.31 13.74
C SER A 46 6.39 1.69 14.39
N VAL A 47 7.58 2.27 14.52
CA VAL A 47 7.78 3.67 14.88
C VAL A 47 8.77 4.25 13.90
N GLU A 48 8.35 5.29 13.22
CA GLU A 48 9.11 5.97 12.18
C GLU A 48 9.32 7.44 12.52
N GLY A 49 10.52 7.93 12.28
CA GLY A 49 10.83 9.37 12.26
C GLY A 49 11.24 9.75 10.85
N ALA A 50 10.65 10.81 10.32
CA ALA A 50 10.97 11.40 9.03
C ALA A 50 11.41 12.86 9.21
N ASP A 51 12.38 13.31 8.40
CA ASP A 51 12.86 14.68 8.35
C ASP A 51 12.98 15.11 6.89
N MET A 52 12.18 16.10 6.48
CA MET A 52 12.22 16.70 5.15
C MET A 52 13.04 17.97 5.17
N PHE A 53 13.97 18.08 4.23
CA PHE A 53 14.91 19.19 4.15
C PHE A 53 15.27 19.55 2.70
N SER A 54 15.87 20.73 2.51
CA SER A 54 16.27 21.23 1.19
C SER A 54 15.10 21.29 0.20
N ALA A 55 13.91 21.61 0.70
CA ALA A 55 12.72 21.70 -0.12
C ALA A 55 12.68 22.97 -0.99
N SER A 56 12.09 22.87 -2.18
CA SER A 56 11.81 24.03 -3.04
C SER A 56 10.79 24.98 -2.39
N ASP A 57 9.81 24.44 -1.68
CA ASP A 57 8.91 25.17 -0.77
C ASP A 57 9.35 24.92 0.68
N PRO A 58 9.82 25.96 1.41
CA PRO A 58 10.17 25.82 2.82
C PRO A 58 9.03 25.37 3.74
N ALA A 59 7.79 25.40 3.28
CA ALA A 59 6.65 24.92 4.05
C ALA A 59 6.62 23.39 4.15
N LEU A 60 7.31 22.67 3.27
CA LEU A 60 7.47 21.22 3.31
C LEU A 60 8.56 20.77 4.28
N GLU A 61 9.48 21.66 4.70
CA GLU A 61 10.54 21.30 5.62
C GLU A 61 9.99 21.05 7.02
N GLY A 62 10.39 19.94 7.61
CA GLY A 62 9.99 19.58 8.98
C GLY A 62 10.27 18.14 9.32
N SER A 63 10.12 17.85 10.60
CA SER A 63 10.27 16.50 11.13
C SER A 63 8.96 16.03 11.74
N ASP A 64 8.63 14.77 11.47
CA ASP A 64 7.48 14.11 12.09
C ASP A 64 7.85 12.73 12.64
N VAL A 65 6.99 12.17 13.49
CA VAL A 65 7.14 10.83 14.06
C VAL A 65 5.78 10.15 14.02
N HIS A 66 5.72 9.02 13.36
CA HIS A 66 4.53 8.19 13.21
C HIS A 66 4.70 6.87 13.95
N SER A 67 3.58 6.33 14.42
CA SER A 67 3.53 4.98 15.00
C SER A 67 2.32 4.24 14.45
N ILE A 68 2.54 2.98 14.07
CA ILE A 68 1.52 2.12 13.50
C ILE A 68 1.50 0.81 14.28
N ALA A 69 0.29 0.34 14.57
CA ALA A 69 0.01 -1.00 15.05
C ALA A 69 -1.01 -1.65 14.11
N ASP A 70 -0.63 -2.76 13.51
CA ASP A 70 -1.46 -3.53 12.62
C ASP A 70 -1.75 -4.91 13.25
N PHE A 71 -3.04 -5.24 13.35
CA PHE A 71 -3.56 -6.45 13.97
C PHE A 71 -4.13 -7.37 12.90
N LEU A 72 -3.42 -8.42 12.58
CA LEU A 72 -3.83 -9.41 11.59
C LEU A 72 -4.29 -10.69 12.28
N TYR A 73 -5.57 -11.03 12.13
CA TYR A 73 -6.12 -12.29 12.57
C TYR A 73 -6.46 -13.17 11.37
N THR A 74 -6.04 -14.44 11.41
CA THR A 74 -6.39 -15.42 10.40
C THR A 74 -6.99 -16.68 11.01
N TYR A 75 -7.93 -17.27 10.27
CA TYR A 75 -8.46 -18.61 10.52
C TYR A 75 -8.35 -19.43 9.26
N ASN A 76 -7.79 -20.63 9.35
CA ASN A 76 -7.62 -21.53 8.22
C ASN A 76 -8.14 -22.93 8.58
N SER A 77 -9.01 -23.46 7.72
CA SER A 77 -9.46 -24.84 7.75
C SER A 77 -9.47 -25.42 6.34
N ASP A 78 -9.77 -26.69 6.20
CA ASP A 78 -9.77 -27.37 4.90
C ASP A 78 -10.68 -26.70 3.85
N ARG A 79 -11.75 -26.05 4.29
CA ARG A 79 -12.78 -25.48 3.38
C ARG A 79 -13.01 -23.98 3.56
N PHE A 80 -12.58 -23.43 4.68
CA PHE A 80 -12.83 -22.01 4.99
C PHE A 80 -11.56 -21.33 5.43
N ARG A 81 -11.33 -20.13 4.90
CA ARG A 81 -10.34 -19.19 5.38
C ARG A 81 -11.05 -17.91 5.80
N PHE A 82 -10.52 -17.25 6.79
CA PHE A 82 -10.99 -15.94 7.23
C PHE A 82 -9.78 -15.09 7.55
N LEU A 83 -9.85 -13.80 7.21
CA LEU A 83 -8.84 -12.82 7.52
C LEU A 83 -9.52 -11.52 7.95
N ALA A 84 -9.06 -10.97 9.06
CA ALA A 84 -9.40 -9.62 9.50
C ALA A 84 -8.11 -8.89 9.85
N GLU A 85 -7.96 -7.68 9.32
CA GLU A 85 -6.83 -6.79 9.55
C GLU A 85 -7.35 -5.43 9.97
N TYR A 86 -6.83 -4.93 11.08
CA TYR A 86 -7.20 -3.65 11.65
C TYR A 86 -5.94 -2.85 11.94
N ILE A 87 -5.84 -1.67 11.33
CA ILE A 87 -4.75 -0.75 11.54
C ILE A 87 -5.13 0.31 12.58
N TRP A 88 -4.15 0.71 13.35
CA TRP A 88 -4.23 1.82 14.27
C TRP A 88 -2.95 2.65 14.19
N SER A 89 -3.10 3.91 13.83
CA SER A 89 -2.02 4.87 13.72
C SER A 89 -2.25 6.09 14.61
N ASP A 90 -1.37 7.08 14.51
CA ASP A 90 -1.51 8.38 15.20
C ASP A 90 -2.66 9.22 14.64
N SER A 91 -3.05 8.98 13.39
CA SER A 91 -4.03 9.76 12.63
C SER A 91 -5.37 9.05 12.50
N GLU A 92 -5.36 7.71 12.40
CA GLU A 92 -6.53 6.93 12.01
C GLU A 92 -6.60 5.56 12.69
N ALA A 93 -7.76 4.94 12.56
CA ALA A 93 -8.01 3.58 13.03
C ALA A 93 -9.11 2.98 12.14
N GLU A 94 -8.76 2.01 11.29
CA GLU A 94 -9.70 1.44 10.34
C GLU A 94 -9.56 -0.08 10.12
N MET A 95 -10.60 -0.65 9.51
CA MET A 95 -10.63 -2.04 9.08
C MET A 95 -10.09 -2.15 7.66
N GLU A 96 -8.85 -2.57 7.52
CA GLU A 96 -8.18 -2.71 6.23
C GLU A 96 -8.75 -3.85 5.41
N ARG A 97 -8.75 -5.03 6.00
CA ARG A 97 -9.30 -6.23 5.36
C ARG A 97 -10.28 -6.94 6.26
N LEU A 98 -11.38 -7.36 5.68
CA LEU A 98 -12.37 -8.22 6.33
C LEU A 98 -12.92 -9.18 5.28
N GLN A 99 -12.35 -10.37 5.20
CA GLN A 99 -12.66 -11.30 4.12
C GLN A 99 -12.79 -12.74 4.61
N ALA A 100 -13.65 -13.48 3.94
CA ALA A 100 -13.83 -14.91 4.14
C ALA A 100 -13.69 -15.62 2.79
N ALA A 101 -13.14 -16.84 2.81
CA ALA A 101 -12.97 -17.62 1.61
C ALA A 101 -13.59 -19.01 1.73
N TRP A 102 -14.07 -19.49 0.60
CA TRP A 102 -14.42 -20.88 0.39
C TRP A 102 -13.31 -21.54 -0.46
N VAL A 103 -12.64 -22.54 0.10
CA VAL A 103 -11.70 -23.42 -0.60
C VAL A 103 -12.52 -24.49 -1.33
N ILE A 104 -12.55 -24.38 -2.66
CA ILE A 104 -13.29 -25.30 -3.52
C ILE A 104 -12.53 -26.60 -3.66
N ASP A 105 -11.22 -26.47 -3.96
CA ASP A 105 -10.22 -27.53 -4.02
C ASP A 105 -8.84 -26.95 -3.70
N ASP A 106 -7.77 -27.75 -3.83
CA ASP A 106 -6.41 -27.34 -3.49
C ASP A 106 -5.87 -26.19 -4.38
N GLU A 107 -6.45 -26.01 -5.55
CA GLU A 107 -6.02 -25.05 -6.58
C GLU A 107 -6.96 -23.84 -6.66
N THR A 108 -8.18 -23.94 -6.12
CA THR A 108 -9.26 -22.95 -6.34
C THR A 108 -9.83 -22.39 -5.04
N THR A 109 -9.80 -21.08 -4.91
CA THR A 109 -10.37 -20.37 -3.76
C THR A 109 -11.29 -19.22 -4.21
N LEU A 110 -12.41 -19.04 -3.54
CA LEU A 110 -13.31 -17.94 -3.76
C LEU A 110 -13.44 -17.09 -2.49
N TRP A 111 -13.02 -15.82 -2.57
CA TRP A 111 -13.02 -14.86 -1.48
C TRP A 111 -14.20 -13.89 -1.58
N PHE A 112 -14.67 -13.40 -0.43
CA PHE A 112 -15.71 -12.40 -0.30
C PHE A 112 -15.37 -11.44 0.83
N GLY A 113 -15.65 -10.17 0.65
CA GLY A 113 -15.43 -9.12 1.65
C GLY A 113 -14.59 -7.96 1.14
N ARG A 114 -13.94 -7.22 2.06
CA ARG A 114 -12.97 -6.16 1.75
C ARG A 114 -11.58 -6.77 1.66
N PHE A 115 -10.91 -6.57 0.54
CA PHE A 115 -9.57 -7.08 0.26
C PHE A 115 -8.75 -6.08 -0.54
N HIS A 116 -7.43 -6.22 -0.54
CA HIS A 116 -6.55 -5.42 -1.38
C HIS A 116 -6.77 -5.71 -2.85
N THR A 117 -6.80 -4.67 -3.67
CA THR A 117 -6.97 -4.80 -5.11
C THR A 117 -5.89 -5.71 -5.70
N ILE A 118 -6.31 -6.77 -6.40
CA ILE A 118 -5.39 -7.78 -6.94
C ILE A 118 -4.46 -7.27 -8.05
N SER A 119 -4.77 -6.11 -8.62
CA SER A 119 -3.93 -5.42 -9.61
C SER A 119 -2.77 -4.63 -9.00
N ASN A 120 -2.76 -4.44 -7.67
CA ASN A 120 -1.73 -3.71 -6.96
C ASN A 120 -0.73 -4.72 -6.34
N TYR A 121 0.49 -4.77 -6.90
CA TYR A 121 1.49 -5.76 -6.51
C TYR A 121 2.00 -5.56 -5.09
N TRP A 122 2.46 -4.35 -4.74
CA TRP A 122 3.07 -4.09 -3.42
C TRP A 122 2.08 -4.32 -2.28
N THR A 123 0.86 -3.82 -2.44
CA THR A 123 -0.22 -3.95 -1.46
C THR A 123 -0.60 -5.41 -1.20
N THR A 124 -0.58 -6.27 -2.24
CA THR A 124 -0.87 -7.70 -2.08
C THR A 124 0.26 -8.48 -1.42
N GLU A 125 1.53 -8.08 -1.60
CA GLU A 125 2.70 -8.80 -1.09
C GLU A 125 3.10 -8.38 0.33
N TYR A 126 3.04 -7.08 0.64
CA TYR A 126 3.59 -6.55 1.88
C TYR A 126 2.53 -6.07 2.87
N HIS A 127 1.29 -5.87 2.43
CA HIS A 127 0.19 -5.36 3.27
C HIS A 127 0.58 -4.07 4.01
N HIS A 128 0.03 -3.83 5.19
CA HIS A 128 0.45 -2.79 6.12
C HIS A 128 1.62 -3.19 7.01
N GLY A 129 2.00 -4.46 7.00
CA GLY A 129 3.08 -5.00 7.82
C GLY A 129 4.44 -4.46 7.40
N GLN A 130 4.79 -3.25 7.80
CA GLN A 130 6.05 -2.58 7.47
C GLN A 130 7.29 -3.39 7.86
N TYR A 131 7.16 -4.33 8.79
CA TYR A 131 8.22 -5.29 9.11
C TYR A 131 8.58 -6.20 7.93
N MET A 132 7.64 -6.49 7.04
CA MET A 132 7.81 -7.42 5.91
C MET A 132 8.56 -6.78 4.74
N GLN A 133 8.50 -5.47 4.58
CA GLN A 133 9.19 -4.76 3.50
C GLN A 133 10.60 -4.32 3.91
N THR A 134 11.51 -4.22 2.95
CA THR A 134 12.90 -3.81 3.18
C THR A 134 13.03 -2.29 3.29
N SER A 135 12.32 -1.53 2.45
CA SER A 135 12.26 -0.07 2.50
C SER A 135 11.25 0.42 3.53
N ILE A 136 11.37 1.66 3.97
CA ILE A 136 10.39 2.33 4.83
C ILE A 136 9.22 2.82 3.98
N SER A 137 9.52 3.63 2.96
CA SER A 137 8.50 4.17 2.06
C SER A 137 8.01 3.11 1.08
N ARG A 138 6.74 3.24 0.70
CA ARG A 138 6.12 2.50 -0.40
C ARG A 138 6.52 3.14 -1.74
N PRO A 139 6.46 2.40 -2.87
CA PRO A 139 6.47 3.04 -4.18
C PRO A 139 5.24 3.95 -4.34
N ALA A 140 5.42 5.15 -4.87
CA ALA A 140 4.33 6.12 -5.02
C ALA A 140 3.18 5.63 -5.90
N LEU A 141 3.49 4.81 -6.92
CA LEU A 141 2.48 4.10 -7.72
C LEU A 141 1.54 3.23 -6.87
N GLU A 142 2.05 2.72 -5.74
CA GLU A 142 1.40 1.76 -4.86
C GLU A 142 1.03 2.38 -3.49
N GLU A 143 1.04 3.72 -3.43
CA GLU A 143 0.60 4.45 -2.24
C GLU A 143 -0.88 4.18 -1.95
N TRP A 144 -1.28 4.34 -0.69
CA TRP A 144 -2.66 4.15 -0.29
C TRP A 144 -3.56 5.17 -0.98
N GLU A 145 -4.76 4.74 -1.35
CA GLU A 145 -5.71 5.54 -2.11
C GLU A 145 -6.18 6.80 -1.37
N ASP A 146 -6.18 6.79 -0.04
CA ASP A 146 -6.48 7.92 0.84
C ASP A 146 -5.23 8.75 1.21
N GLU A 147 -4.05 8.30 0.82
CA GLU A 147 -2.76 8.99 0.97
C GLU A 147 -2.18 9.49 -0.37
N SER A 148 -3.04 9.83 -1.33
CA SER A 148 -2.68 10.29 -2.68
C SER A 148 -2.29 9.19 -3.68
N GLY A 149 -2.61 7.94 -3.39
CA GLY A 149 -2.43 6.84 -4.34
C GLY A 149 -3.23 7.04 -5.63
N PRO A 150 -2.63 6.85 -6.82
CA PRO A 150 -3.29 7.13 -8.10
C PRO A 150 -4.30 6.05 -8.50
N MET A 151 -4.35 4.92 -7.80
CA MET A 151 -5.27 3.81 -8.10
C MET A 151 -5.85 3.19 -6.83
N PRO A 152 -7.03 2.54 -6.95
CA PRO A 152 -7.66 1.87 -5.82
C PRO A 152 -6.76 0.82 -5.16
N SER A 153 -6.61 0.87 -3.86
CA SER A 153 -5.89 -0.13 -3.05
C SER A 153 -6.82 -1.17 -2.45
N HIS A 154 -8.11 -0.84 -2.26
CA HIS A 154 -9.11 -1.72 -1.68
C HIS A 154 -10.34 -1.92 -2.56
N VAL A 155 -10.88 -3.13 -2.54
CA VAL A 155 -12.16 -3.49 -3.16
C VAL A 155 -12.99 -4.28 -2.16
N THR A 156 -14.28 -3.96 -2.08
CA THR A 156 -15.26 -4.78 -1.34
C THR A 156 -16.13 -5.55 -2.33
N GLY A 157 -15.99 -6.87 -2.36
CA GLY A 157 -16.67 -7.69 -3.37
C GLY A 157 -16.32 -9.17 -3.30
N ALA A 158 -16.08 -9.76 -4.45
CA ALA A 158 -15.68 -11.16 -4.61
C ALA A 158 -14.38 -11.27 -5.40
N TRP A 159 -13.55 -12.23 -5.04
CA TRP A 159 -12.28 -12.54 -5.69
C TRP A 159 -12.12 -14.04 -5.87
N PHE A 160 -11.92 -14.47 -7.11
CA PHE A 160 -11.65 -15.83 -7.52
C PHE A 160 -10.15 -16.00 -7.75
N GLU A 161 -9.57 -17.06 -7.18
CA GLU A 161 -8.18 -17.49 -7.40
C GLU A 161 -8.14 -18.91 -7.94
N HIS A 162 -7.25 -19.13 -8.90
CA HIS A 162 -6.97 -20.48 -9.40
C HIS A 162 -5.50 -20.63 -9.79
N GLU A 163 -4.85 -21.68 -9.25
CA GLU A 163 -3.48 -22.05 -9.61
C GLU A 163 -3.49 -23.15 -10.69
N PHE A 164 -2.82 -22.90 -11.80
CA PHE A 164 -2.55 -23.89 -12.83
C PHE A 164 -1.15 -24.47 -12.63
N ALA A 165 -1.01 -25.54 -11.86
CA ALA A 165 0.26 -26.23 -11.67
C ALA A 165 0.75 -26.89 -12.96
N LEU A 166 2.04 -26.75 -13.27
CA LEU A 166 2.68 -27.33 -14.43
C LEU A 166 3.64 -28.47 -14.00
N GLU A 167 3.93 -29.41 -14.91
CA GLU A 167 4.75 -30.60 -14.62
C GLU A 167 6.19 -30.30 -14.17
N ASN A 168 6.72 -29.12 -14.49
CA ASN A 168 8.11 -28.71 -14.20
C ASN A 168 8.26 -27.88 -12.93
N GLN A 169 7.35 -28.00 -11.98
CA GLN A 169 7.30 -27.20 -10.74
C GLN A 169 7.06 -25.70 -10.95
N SER A 170 6.64 -25.29 -12.13
CA SER A 170 6.15 -23.93 -12.36
C SER A 170 4.63 -23.87 -12.27
N ALA A 171 4.08 -22.66 -12.16
CA ALA A 171 2.63 -22.46 -12.16
C ALA A 171 2.23 -21.15 -12.83
N PHE A 172 0.96 -21.09 -13.23
CA PHE A 172 0.26 -19.86 -13.51
C PHE A 172 -0.82 -19.64 -12.46
N ASP A 173 -0.85 -18.46 -11.85
CA ASP A 173 -1.90 -18.06 -10.94
C ASP A 173 -2.82 -17.05 -11.63
N LEU A 174 -4.10 -17.35 -11.66
CA LEU A 174 -5.15 -16.48 -12.18
C LEU A 174 -5.95 -15.91 -11.03
N GLY A 175 -6.05 -14.58 -10.95
CA GLY A 175 -6.94 -13.86 -10.06
C GLY A 175 -7.97 -13.07 -10.87
N LEU A 176 -9.24 -13.11 -10.46
CA LEU A 176 -10.31 -12.28 -11.03
C LEU A 176 -11.12 -11.69 -9.88
N SER A 177 -11.30 -10.39 -9.85
CA SER A 177 -12.12 -9.73 -8.82
C SER A 177 -13.19 -8.83 -9.41
N ALA A 178 -14.28 -8.69 -8.67
CA ALA A 178 -15.36 -7.75 -8.96
C ALA A 178 -15.95 -7.25 -7.63
N GLY A 179 -16.24 -5.95 -7.54
CA GLY A 179 -16.77 -5.34 -6.33
C GLY A 179 -17.05 -3.86 -6.50
N LEU A 180 -17.04 -3.15 -5.38
CA LEU A 180 -17.27 -1.72 -5.31
C LEU A 180 -15.95 -0.98 -5.49
N ALA A 181 -15.92 -0.03 -6.42
CA ALA A 181 -14.84 0.92 -6.61
C ALA A 181 -14.85 1.96 -5.47
N PRO A 182 -13.71 2.65 -5.20
CA PRO A 182 -13.74 3.83 -4.36
C PRO A 182 -14.59 4.93 -5.00
N LYS A 183 -14.94 5.94 -4.22
CA LYS A 183 -15.45 7.21 -4.72
C LYS A 183 -14.36 8.29 -4.59
N PHE A 184 -14.41 9.30 -5.45
CA PHE A 184 -13.52 10.44 -5.36
C PHE A 184 -14.18 11.52 -4.49
N GLU A 185 -13.62 11.79 -3.32
CA GLU A 185 -14.16 12.72 -2.32
C GLU A 185 -13.02 13.47 -1.64
N GLY A 186 -13.07 14.80 -1.58
CA GLY A 186 -12.07 15.61 -0.88
C GLY A 186 -10.65 15.52 -1.47
N GLU A 187 -10.54 15.32 -2.78
CA GLU A 187 -9.27 15.18 -3.51
C GLU A 187 -8.55 13.83 -3.25
N GLN A 188 -9.28 12.81 -2.79
CA GLN A 188 -8.76 11.47 -2.51
C GLN A 188 -9.71 10.38 -3.01
N LEU A 189 -9.17 9.19 -3.22
CA LEU A 189 -9.95 8.00 -3.48
C LEU A 189 -10.37 7.38 -2.13
N MET A 190 -11.66 7.40 -1.83
CA MET A 190 -12.22 6.88 -0.59
C MET A 190 -12.81 5.49 -0.80
N PRO A 191 -12.23 4.43 -0.21
CA PRO A 191 -12.73 3.06 -0.35
C PRO A 191 -14.08 2.89 0.32
N PHE A 192 -14.78 1.80 -0.04
CA PHE A 192 -16.02 1.44 0.65
C PHE A 192 -15.71 0.93 2.05
N ASP A 193 -16.20 1.66 3.07
CA ASP A 193 -16.08 1.23 4.47
C ASP A 193 -17.16 0.19 4.81
N VAL A 194 -16.75 -1.03 5.17
CA VAL A 194 -17.65 -2.12 5.54
C VAL A 194 -18.34 -1.91 6.89
N LEU A 195 -17.77 -1.04 7.75
CA LEU A 195 -18.31 -0.72 9.07
C LEU A 195 -19.26 0.47 9.04
N ASP A 196 -19.08 1.39 8.08
CA ASP A 196 -19.96 2.53 7.83
C ASP A 196 -20.38 2.60 6.34
N PRO A 197 -21.22 1.66 5.87
CA PRO A 197 -21.54 1.53 4.46
C PRO A 197 -22.34 2.73 3.94
N ALA A 198 -21.68 3.58 3.16
CA ALA A 198 -22.32 4.67 2.44
C ALA A 198 -22.77 4.22 1.05
N SER A 199 -23.78 4.89 0.49
CA SER A 199 -24.19 4.72 -0.91
C SER A 199 -23.29 5.50 -1.87
N GLY A 200 -23.35 5.21 -3.17
CA GLY A 200 -22.70 5.99 -4.20
C GLY A 200 -21.35 5.45 -4.67
N HIS A 201 -21.06 4.19 -4.40
CA HIS A 201 -19.93 3.47 -4.98
C HIS A 201 -20.38 2.75 -6.26
N ASP A 202 -19.56 2.85 -7.29
CA ASP A 202 -19.76 2.17 -8.56
C ASP A 202 -18.95 0.87 -8.63
N MET A 203 -18.71 0.32 -9.80
CA MET A 203 -18.14 -1.01 -9.99
C MET A 203 -16.62 -0.97 -10.23
N ALA A 204 -15.91 -1.89 -9.61
CA ALA A 204 -14.52 -2.24 -9.92
C ALA A 204 -14.43 -3.69 -10.40
N VAL A 205 -13.63 -3.93 -11.44
CA VAL A 205 -13.23 -5.29 -11.86
C VAL A 205 -11.73 -5.33 -12.11
N SER A 206 -11.08 -6.43 -11.72
CA SER A 206 -9.65 -6.61 -11.94
C SER A 206 -9.32 -8.04 -12.34
N GLY A 207 -8.25 -8.17 -13.11
CA GLY A 207 -7.65 -9.45 -13.47
C GLY A 207 -6.15 -9.43 -13.22
N ARG A 208 -5.62 -10.55 -12.74
CA ARG A 208 -4.19 -10.79 -12.51
C ARG A 208 -3.81 -12.16 -13.06
N LEU A 209 -2.72 -12.21 -13.82
CA LEU A 209 -2.11 -13.46 -14.29
C LEU A 209 -0.64 -13.45 -13.93
N VAL A 210 -0.19 -14.40 -13.12
CA VAL A 210 1.19 -14.52 -12.65
C VAL A 210 1.81 -15.81 -13.14
N TYR A 211 3.01 -15.75 -13.68
CA TYR A 211 3.85 -16.89 -13.93
C TYR A 211 4.91 -17.02 -12.84
N ARG A 212 4.94 -18.18 -12.19
CA ARG A 212 5.98 -18.59 -11.25
C ARG A 212 6.82 -19.70 -11.89
N PRO A 213 8.10 -19.44 -12.21
CA PRO A 213 8.97 -20.44 -12.82
C PRO A 213 9.31 -21.59 -11.87
N ASP A 214 9.23 -21.35 -10.56
CA ASP A 214 9.39 -22.33 -9.50
C ASP A 214 8.47 -21.95 -8.33
N ILE A 215 7.49 -22.82 -8.04
CA ILE A 215 6.50 -22.59 -6.96
C ILE A 215 7.12 -22.53 -5.54
N LEU A 216 8.35 -23.00 -5.38
CA LEU A 216 9.09 -22.94 -4.12
C LEU A 216 9.94 -21.67 -3.98
N SER A 217 9.99 -20.82 -4.99
CA SER A 217 10.72 -19.55 -5.00
C SER A 217 9.76 -18.35 -4.96
N LEU A 218 10.31 -17.17 -4.65
CA LEU A 218 9.58 -15.90 -4.73
C LEU A 218 9.61 -15.29 -6.15
N ASN A 219 10.23 -16.01 -7.13
CA ASN A 219 10.39 -15.52 -8.48
C ASN A 219 9.05 -15.52 -9.20
N GLN A 220 8.64 -14.36 -9.69
CA GLN A 220 7.39 -14.21 -10.41
C GLN A 220 7.44 -13.06 -11.41
N ILE A 221 6.62 -13.17 -12.43
CA ILE A 221 6.29 -12.10 -13.37
C ILE A 221 4.79 -12.13 -13.59
N GLY A 222 4.13 -10.98 -13.53
CA GLY A 222 2.68 -10.92 -13.63
C GLY A 222 2.19 -9.76 -14.46
N LEU A 223 1.03 -9.99 -15.07
CA LEU A 223 0.23 -8.99 -15.78
C LEU A 223 -1.01 -8.69 -14.96
N THR A 224 -1.39 -7.42 -14.90
CA THR A 224 -2.61 -6.96 -14.24
C THR A 224 -3.42 -6.08 -15.19
N VAL A 225 -4.72 -6.13 -15.02
CA VAL A 225 -5.66 -5.20 -15.68
C VAL A 225 -6.73 -4.83 -14.67
N SER A 226 -7.13 -3.56 -14.64
CA SER A 226 -8.29 -3.14 -13.85
C SER A 226 -9.17 -2.18 -14.65
N HIS A 227 -10.44 -2.15 -14.28
CA HIS A 227 -11.41 -1.15 -14.71
C HIS A 227 -12.20 -0.71 -13.48
N ASN A 228 -12.19 0.59 -13.23
CA ASN A 228 -12.86 1.21 -12.09
C ASN A 228 -13.77 2.34 -12.60
N ASP A 229 -15.08 2.22 -12.35
CA ASP A 229 -15.99 3.34 -12.45
C ASP A 229 -16.02 4.02 -11.08
N ILE A 230 -15.50 5.24 -10.99
CA ILE A 230 -15.28 5.99 -9.76
C ILE A 230 -16.30 7.12 -9.70
N ALA A 231 -17.26 7.03 -8.79
CA ALA A 231 -18.22 8.09 -8.51
C ALA A 231 -17.50 9.30 -7.89
N VAL A 232 -17.93 10.50 -8.23
CA VAL A 232 -17.34 11.76 -7.72
C VAL A 232 -18.33 12.48 -6.83
N VAL A 233 -17.88 12.85 -5.63
CA VAL A 233 -18.63 13.71 -4.70
C VAL A 233 -18.25 15.16 -4.99
N SER A 234 -18.85 15.74 -6.01
CA SER A 234 -18.49 17.07 -6.57
C SER A 234 -18.62 18.22 -5.58
N GLU A 235 -19.39 18.09 -4.53
CA GLU A 235 -19.56 19.11 -3.48
C GLU A 235 -18.42 19.09 -2.44
N SER A 236 -17.57 18.08 -2.44
CA SER A 236 -16.51 17.88 -1.47
C SER A 236 -15.29 18.78 -1.67
N SER A 237 -15.02 19.21 -2.92
CA SER A 237 -13.94 20.16 -3.25
C SER A 237 -14.32 21.09 -4.41
N PRO A 238 -13.87 22.36 -4.42
CA PRO A 238 -14.08 23.30 -5.52
C PRO A 238 -13.53 22.82 -6.87
N VAL A 239 -12.45 22.05 -6.89
CA VAL A 239 -11.85 21.50 -8.12
C VAL A 239 -12.71 20.40 -8.75
N LEU A 240 -13.62 19.81 -7.99
CA LEU A 240 -14.51 18.73 -8.43
C LEU A 240 -15.90 19.22 -8.88
N THR A 241 -16.19 20.53 -8.82
CA THR A 241 -17.55 21.09 -8.97
C THR A 241 -18.27 20.66 -10.25
N ASP A 242 -17.54 20.49 -11.36
CA ASP A 242 -18.10 20.11 -12.65
C ASP A 242 -17.77 18.66 -13.05
N LEU A 243 -17.06 17.92 -12.23
CA LEU A 243 -16.68 16.52 -12.45
C LEU A 243 -17.76 15.60 -11.89
N ASN A 244 -18.31 14.70 -12.72
CA ASN A 244 -19.40 13.81 -12.35
C ASN A 244 -18.94 12.37 -12.06
N ALA A 245 -17.98 11.87 -12.85
CA ALA A 245 -17.47 10.53 -12.74
C ALA A 245 -16.07 10.42 -13.35
N ILE A 246 -15.31 9.44 -12.91
CA ILE A 246 -14.01 9.07 -13.47
C ILE A 246 -14.08 7.59 -13.85
N ARG A 247 -13.72 7.27 -15.08
CA ARG A 247 -13.45 5.90 -15.50
C ARG A 247 -11.95 5.72 -15.60
N GLN A 248 -11.42 4.76 -14.87
CA GLN A 248 -10.00 4.43 -14.85
C GLN A 248 -9.80 3.00 -15.37
N VAL A 249 -8.96 2.85 -16.39
CA VAL A 249 -8.47 1.56 -16.86
C VAL A 249 -6.96 1.52 -16.63
N THR A 250 -6.45 0.42 -16.08
CA THR A 250 -5.02 0.24 -15.88
C THR A 250 -4.54 -1.06 -16.53
N LEU A 251 -3.31 -1.03 -17.03
CA LEU A 251 -2.60 -2.21 -17.50
C LEU A 251 -1.22 -2.24 -16.84
N GLY A 252 -0.95 -3.26 -16.04
CA GLY A 252 0.26 -3.40 -15.25
C GLY A 252 1.12 -4.59 -15.65
N LEU A 253 2.43 -4.43 -15.47
CA LEU A 253 3.44 -5.48 -15.56
C LEU A 253 4.32 -5.39 -14.34
N PHE A 254 4.39 -6.45 -13.54
CA PHE A 254 5.27 -6.50 -12.38
C PHE A 254 6.19 -7.71 -12.41
N THR A 255 7.31 -7.62 -11.70
CA THR A 255 8.21 -8.75 -11.45
C THR A 255 8.82 -8.68 -10.07
N ASN A 256 9.04 -9.85 -9.48
CA ASN A 256 9.90 -10.05 -8.33
C ASN A 256 10.86 -11.19 -8.66
N TRP A 257 12.16 -10.94 -8.56
CA TRP A 257 13.16 -11.91 -8.94
C TRP A 257 14.28 -11.95 -7.93
N GLN A 258 14.53 -13.12 -7.36
CA GLN A 258 15.60 -13.37 -6.40
C GLN A 258 16.62 -14.32 -7.00
N TRP A 259 17.91 -13.94 -6.94
CA TRP A 259 19.02 -14.80 -7.28
C TRP A 259 20.17 -14.56 -6.32
N GLU A 260 20.63 -15.62 -5.69
CA GLU A 260 21.67 -15.56 -4.66
C GLU A 260 21.31 -14.54 -3.57
N LYS A 261 22.08 -13.43 -3.51
CA LYS A 261 21.94 -12.34 -2.55
C LYS A 261 21.19 -11.14 -3.08
N TRP A 262 20.73 -11.18 -4.32
CA TRP A 262 20.03 -10.07 -4.97
C TRP A 262 18.54 -10.35 -5.04
N ARG A 263 17.74 -9.34 -4.77
CA ARG A 263 16.34 -9.29 -5.11
C ARG A 263 16.06 -8.05 -5.98
N LEU A 264 15.34 -8.24 -7.06
CA LEU A 264 14.86 -7.18 -7.93
C LEU A 264 13.34 -7.23 -7.95
N SER A 265 12.70 -6.12 -7.63
CA SER A 265 11.25 -5.94 -7.79
C SER A 265 10.96 -4.73 -8.66
N SER A 266 9.92 -4.81 -9.48
CA SER A 266 9.44 -3.69 -10.27
C SER A 266 7.95 -3.81 -10.54
N ASN A 267 7.29 -2.68 -10.72
CA ASN A 267 5.94 -2.58 -11.24
C ASN A 267 5.82 -1.38 -12.18
N TRP A 268 5.09 -1.56 -13.27
CA TRP A 268 4.91 -0.62 -14.36
C TRP A 268 3.44 -0.60 -14.71
N VAL A 269 2.80 0.55 -14.63
CA VAL A 269 1.37 0.68 -14.88
C VAL A 269 1.10 1.81 -15.85
N TYR A 270 0.40 1.47 -16.93
CA TYR A 270 -0.21 2.43 -17.85
C TYR A 270 -1.64 2.73 -17.38
N PHE A 271 -1.99 3.99 -17.39
CA PHE A 271 -3.30 4.53 -17.04
C PHE A 271 -3.97 5.12 -18.26
N ASP A 272 -5.25 4.79 -18.45
CA ASP A 272 -6.18 5.39 -19.41
C ASP A 272 -7.41 5.83 -18.62
N ILE A 273 -7.66 7.14 -18.57
CA ILE A 273 -8.63 7.76 -17.67
C ILE A 273 -9.57 8.66 -18.45
N ASP A 274 -10.87 8.41 -18.34
CA ASP A 274 -11.94 9.26 -18.83
C ASP A 274 -12.55 10.05 -17.66
N MET A 275 -12.36 11.36 -17.64
CA MET A 275 -13.00 12.26 -16.69
C MET A 275 -14.25 12.88 -17.31
N GLN A 276 -15.40 12.63 -16.71
CA GLN A 276 -16.70 13.06 -17.21
C GLN A 276 -17.14 14.36 -16.52
N TYR A 277 -16.89 15.48 -17.20
CA TYR A 277 -17.35 16.79 -16.75
C TYR A 277 -18.74 17.12 -17.31
N VAL A 278 -19.42 18.08 -16.69
CA VAL A 278 -20.69 18.64 -17.24
C VAL A 278 -20.51 19.16 -18.66
N SER A 279 -19.34 19.69 -19.01
CA SER A 279 -18.99 20.24 -20.32
C SER A 279 -18.61 19.20 -21.37
N GLY A 280 -18.34 17.94 -20.97
CA GLY A 280 -17.90 16.86 -21.86
C GLY A 280 -16.85 15.97 -21.18
N THR A 281 -16.34 14.98 -21.92
CA THR A 281 -15.34 14.04 -21.41
C THR A 281 -13.94 14.55 -21.76
N VAL A 282 -13.02 14.44 -20.80
CA VAL A 282 -11.59 14.71 -20.97
C VAL A 282 -10.85 13.38 -20.78
N ASN A 283 -10.05 13.01 -21.75
CA ASN A 283 -9.16 11.85 -21.69
C ASN A 283 -7.82 12.24 -21.11
N ASP A 284 -7.24 11.32 -20.33
CA ASP A 284 -5.93 11.48 -19.72
C ASP A 284 -5.19 10.14 -19.77
N GLU A 285 -3.94 10.16 -20.20
CA GLU A 285 -3.11 8.95 -20.33
C GLU A 285 -1.73 9.23 -19.78
N PHE A 286 -1.24 8.36 -18.91
CA PHE A 286 0.11 8.45 -18.34
C PHE A 286 0.63 7.08 -17.93
N PHE A 287 1.91 7.05 -17.57
CA PHE A 287 2.61 5.85 -17.16
C PHE A 287 3.40 6.11 -15.88
N LEU A 288 3.27 5.21 -14.91
CA LEU A 288 4.06 5.24 -13.66
C LEU A 288 4.76 3.90 -13.46
N GLY A 289 5.93 3.93 -12.82
CA GLY A 289 6.61 2.70 -12.49
C GLY A 289 7.77 2.88 -11.53
N TYR A 290 8.25 1.75 -11.01
CA TYR A 290 9.45 1.72 -10.17
C TYR A 290 10.29 0.47 -10.43
N VAL A 291 11.55 0.56 -10.04
CA VAL A 291 12.48 -0.56 -9.91
C VAL A 291 13.18 -0.45 -8.57
N GLN A 292 13.12 -1.51 -7.77
CA GLN A 292 13.86 -1.65 -6.50
C GLN A 292 14.82 -2.82 -6.59
N ALA A 293 16.06 -2.59 -6.20
CA ALA A 293 17.09 -3.61 -6.07
C ALA A 293 17.53 -3.72 -4.60
N GLU A 294 17.70 -4.93 -4.12
CA GLU A 294 18.12 -5.25 -2.77
C GLU A 294 19.33 -6.20 -2.82
N TYR A 295 20.25 -6.03 -1.89
CA TYR A 295 21.43 -6.87 -1.74
C TYR A 295 21.65 -7.29 -0.29
N GLU A 296 21.53 -8.58 -0.04
CA GLU A 296 21.81 -9.20 1.26
C GLU A 296 23.31 -9.34 1.47
N VAL A 297 23.91 -8.46 2.26
CA VAL A 297 25.32 -8.56 2.64
C VAL A 297 25.55 -9.72 3.59
N SER A 298 24.64 -9.88 4.56
CA SER A 298 24.58 -10.99 5.53
C SER A 298 23.13 -11.27 5.89
N GLU A 299 22.88 -12.27 6.72
CA GLU A 299 21.55 -12.59 7.25
C GLU A 299 20.88 -11.41 7.99
N ASP A 300 21.70 -10.49 8.56
CA ASP A 300 21.20 -9.36 9.33
C ASP A 300 21.15 -8.05 8.56
N TRP A 301 21.83 -7.94 7.41
CA TRP A 301 22.01 -6.66 6.72
C TRP A 301 21.62 -6.73 5.25
N THR A 302 20.66 -5.89 4.88
CA THR A 302 20.22 -5.70 3.49
C THR A 302 20.36 -4.24 3.09
N PHE A 303 21.07 -3.97 1.99
CA PHE A 303 21.11 -2.67 1.32
C PHE A 303 20.07 -2.66 0.21
N PHE A 304 19.45 -1.52 -0.01
CA PHE A 304 18.45 -1.39 -1.07
C PHE A 304 18.53 -0.02 -1.74
N GLY A 305 18.02 0.05 -2.96
CA GLY A 305 17.82 1.28 -3.68
C GLY A 305 16.62 1.16 -4.61
N ARG A 306 15.86 2.25 -4.76
CA ARG A 306 14.70 2.34 -5.64
C ARG A 306 14.76 3.60 -6.48
N THR A 307 14.34 3.48 -7.73
CA THR A 307 14.02 4.61 -8.60
C THR A 307 12.56 4.50 -9.03
N GLU A 308 11.86 5.61 -8.94
CA GLU A 308 10.48 5.77 -9.36
C GLU A 308 10.40 6.86 -10.41
N PHE A 309 9.55 6.67 -11.38
CA PHE A 309 9.45 7.59 -12.54
C PHE A 309 8.11 7.44 -13.22
N GLY A 310 7.73 8.47 -13.93
CA GLY A 310 6.58 8.52 -14.80
C GLY A 310 6.92 9.01 -16.20
N ASP A 311 5.95 8.93 -17.09
CA ASP A 311 5.93 9.57 -18.39
C ASP A 311 4.55 10.16 -18.61
N SER A 312 4.50 11.43 -19.04
CA SER A 312 3.28 12.22 -19.21
C SER A 312 2.52 12.55 -17.91
N GLU A 313 3.11 12.26 -16.73
CA GLU A 313 2.51 12.58 -15.43
C GLU A 313 2.42 14.09 -15.19
N ASP A 314 3.36 14.86 -15.69
CA ASP A 314 3.43 16.33 -15.52
C ASP A 314 2.25 17.06 -16.16
N ASP A 315 1.67 16.51 -17.23
CA ASP A 315 0.55 17.06 -17.96
C ASP A 315 -0.80 16.40 -17.55
N SER A 316 -0.77 15.45 -16.60
CA SER A 316 -1.95 14.70 -16.20
C SER A 316 -2.93 15.55 -15.40
N ILE A 317 -4.15 15.68 -15.93
CA ILE A 317 -5.25 16.37 -15.26
C ILE A 317 -5.75 15.52 -14.08
N TYR A 318 -5.77 14.19 -14.23
CA TYR A 318 -6.18 13.29 -13.17
C TYR A 318 -5.25 13.38 -11.95
N LEU A 319 -3.93 13.31 -12.18
CA LEU A 319 -2.96 13.41 -11.09
C LEU A 319 -3.00 14.78 -10.41
N SER A 320 -3.38 15.83 -11.15
CA SER A 320 -3.58 17.16 -10.56
C SER A 320 -4.80 17.30 -9.65
N LEU A 321 -5.70 16.30 -9.62
CA LEU A 321 -6.81 16.23 -8.68
C LEU A 321 -6.37 15.68 -7.32
N LEU A 322 -5.23 15.00 -7.25
CA LEU A 322 -4.67 14.42 -6.02
C LEU A 322 -3.76 15.44 -5.32
N PRO A 323 -3.70 15.47 -3.98
CA PRO A 323 -3.01 16.54 -3.23
C PRO A 323 -1.50 16.54 -3.41
N ALA A 324 -0.89 15.38 -3.67
CA ALA A 324 0.55 15.26 -3.93
C ALA A 324 0.84 13.90 -4.59
N VAL A 325 1.39 13.91 -5.80
CA VAL A 325 1.80 12.70 -6.50
C VAL A 325 3.29 12.75 -6.77
N VAL A 326 4.01 11.72 -6.37
CA VAL A 326 5.45 11.61 -6.64
C VAL A 326 5.65 11.35 -8.14
N ALA A 327 6.26 12.31 -8.84
CA ALA A 327 6.64 12.19 -10.23
C ALA A 327 7.95 11.40 -10.38
N HIS A 328 8.95 11.75 -9.58
CA HIS A 328 10.24 11.06 -9.55
C HIS A 328 10.73 10.91 -8.12
N ARG A 329 11.26 9.73 -7.79
CA ARG A 329 11.97 9.51 -6.53
C ARG A 329 13.18 8.61 -6.75
N GLN A 330 14.29 8.99 -6.13
CA GLN A 330 15.47 8.15 -6.03
C GLN A 330 15.80 7.97 -4.57
N MET A 331 15.93 6.74 -4.13
CA MET A 331 16.23 6.44 -2.74
C MET A 331 17.25 5.36 -2.58
N LEU A 332 17.95 5.40 -1.45
CA LEU A 332 18.88 4.40 -0.98
C LEU A 332 18.65 4.17 0.51
N GLY A 333 18.83 2.93 0.95
CA GLY A 333 18.68 2.62 2.36
C GLY A 333 19.38 1.35 2.78
N VAL A 334 19.31 1.09 4.07
CA VAL A 334 19.85 -0.10 4.71
C VAL A 334 18.91 -0.56 5.81
N ARG A 335 18.64 -1.85 5.83
CA ARG A 335 17.90 -2.54 6.89
C ARG A 335 18.85 -3.40 7.70
N TRP A 336 18.70 -3.36 9.02
CA TRP A 336 19.39 -4.19 9.99
C TRP A 336 18.41 -4.98 10.83
N ASP A 337 18.34 -6.28 10.63
CA ASP A 337 17.55 -7.23 11.42
C ASP A 337 18.39 -7.64 12.64
N PHE A 338 18.39 -6.85 13.70
CA PHE A 338 19.31 -6.94 14.84
C PHE A 338 18.91 -8.00 15.89
N ALA A 339 17.69 -8.50 15.81
CA ALA A 339 17.19 -9.57 16.65
C ALA A 339 16.00 -10.26 15.96
N ASP A 340 15.64 -11.45 16.45
CA ASP A 340 14.46 -12.15 15.97
C ASP A 340 13.25 -11.22 15.95
N ARG A 341 12.66 -11.02 14.77
CA ARG A 341 11.46 -10.21 14.56
C ARG A 341 11.61 -8.72 14.83
N HIS A 342 12.83 -8.18 14.86
CA HIS A 342 13.07 -6.74 15.01
C HIS A 342 13.97 -6.23 13.89
N GLY A 343 13.51 -5.21 13.18
CA GLY A 343 14.25 -4.51 12.15
C GLY A 343 14.46 -3.04 12.48
N LEU A 344 15.59 -2.49 12.08
CA LEU A 344 15.87 -1.06 12.05
C LEU A 344 16.25 -0.69 10.63
N THR A 345 15.53 0.25 10.03
CA THR A 345 15.75 0.69 8.65
C THR A 345 16.08 2.18 8.62
N VAL A 346 17.08 2.54 7.82
CA VAL A 346 17.40 3.94 7.48
C VAL A 346 17.25 4.11 5.98
N GLU A 347 16.61 5.19 5.57
CA GLU A 347 16.33 5.52 4.18
C GLU A 347 16.62 7.00 3.93
N VAL A 348 17.19 7.33 2.76
CA VAL A 348 17.32 8.70 2.27
C VAL A 348 16.78 8.76 0.84
N ALA A 349 16.02 9.80 0.56
CA ALA A 349 15.40 10.00 -0.74
C ALA A 349 15.57 11.43 -1.26
N ASP A 350 15.60 11.55 -2.60
CA ASP A 350 15.46 12.80 -3.36
C ASP A 350 14.18 12.68 -4.17
N THR A 351 13.19 13.52 -3.88
CA THR A 351 11.82 13.40 -4.38
C THR A 351 11.42 14.65 -5.13
N SER A 352 10.80 14.46 -6.28
CA SER A 352 10.03 15.47 -7.01
C SER A 352 8.57 15.03 -7.05
N GLN A 353 7.68 15.88 -6.61
CA GLN A 353 6.24 15.63 -6.61
C GLN A 353 5.48 16.70 -7.36
N GLN A 354 4.42 16.32 -8.03
CA GLN A 354 3.44 17.24 -8.57
C GLN A 354 2.49 17.63 -7.43
N ARG A 355 2.25 18.92 -7.26
CA ARG A 355 1.35 19.46 -6.25
C ARG A 355 0.35 20.38 -6.90
N ASP A 356 -0.89 19.95 -6.97
CA ASP A 356 -1.98 20.68 -7.61
C ASP A 356 -1.62 21.21 -9.03
N SER A 357 -2.39 22.12 -9.55
CA SER A 357 -2.12 22.84 -10.79
C SER A 357 -0.97 23.87 -10.71
N VAL A 358 -0.19 23.89 -9.63
CA VAL A 358 0.76 24.97 -9.29
C VAL A 358 2.19 24.66 -9.70
N GLY A 359 2.56 23.40 -9.91
CA GLY A 359 3.91 23.01 -10.34
C GLY A 359 4.53 21.87 -9.53
N HIS A 360 5.85 21.68 -9.73
CA HIS A 360 6.62 20.64 -9.05
C HIS A 360 7.29 21.19 -7.81
N ASP A 361 7.16 20.46 -6.72
CA ASP A 361 8.00 20.61 -5.54
C ASP A 361 9.08 19.53 -5.51
N SER A 362 10.26 19.90 -5.03
CA SER A 362 11.33 18.96 -4.79
C SER A 362 11.83 19.08 -3.34
N PHE A 363 12.17 17.96 -2.74
CA PHE A 363 12.71 17.91 -1.38
C PHE A 363 13.59 16.67 -1.20
N LYS A 364 14.43 16.72 -0.15
CA LYS A 364 15.17 15.56 0.33
C LYS A 364 14.58 15.09 1.64
N GLU A 365 14.64 13.81 1.85
CA GLU A 365 14.04 13.17 3.01
C GLU A 365 15.02 12.16 3.61
N ALA A 366 15.06 12.10 4.93
CA ALA A 366 15.71 11.04 5.68
C ALA A 366 14.71 10.40 6.64
N ARG A 367 14.62 9.08 6.63
CA ARG A 367 13.72 8.29 7.47
C ARG A 367 14.49 7.30 8.31
N LEU A 368 14.01 7.07 9.52
CA LEU A 368 14.47 6.03 10.43
C LEU A 368 13.25 5.31 10.98
N GLN A 369 13.21 3.99 10.81
CA GLN A 369 12.11 3.17 11.31
C GLN A 369 12.61 2.00 12.13
N TRP A 370 11.98 1.78 13.27
CA TRP A 370 11.99 0.49 13.97
C TRP A 370 10.69 -0.24 13.70
N SER A 371 10.80 -1.51 13.31
CA SER A 371 9.64 -2.38 13.06
C SER A 371 9.80 -3.73 13.76
N THR A 372 8.67 -4.35 14.13
CA THR A 372 8.65 -5.66 14.78
C THR A 372 7.35 -6.39 14.54
N VAL A 373 7.37 -7.73 14.69
CA VAL A 373 6.19 -8.58 14.60
C VAL A 373 6.08 -9.48 15.81
N PHE A 374 4.89 -9.60 16.37
CA PHE A 374 4.53 -10.52 17.46
C PHE A 374 3.52 -11.55 16.96
N ARG A 375 3.63 -12.77 17.48
CA ARG A 375 2.76 -13.89 17.14
C ARG A 375 2.29 -14.59 18.40
#